data_611e68c6db6ed8fe10358b79076bcec5
#
_entry.id   611e68c6db6ed8fe10358b79076bcec5
#
_cell.length_a   1.000
_cell.length_b   1.000
_cell.length_c   1.000
_cell.angle_alpha   90.00
_cell.angle_beta   90.00
_cell.angle_gamma   90.00
#
_symmetry.space_group_name_H-M   'P 1'
#
loop_
_entity.id
_entity.type
_entity.pdbx_description
1 polymer ?
#
loop_
_entity_poly.entity_id
_entity_poly.type
_entity_poly.pdbx_seq_one_letter_code
_entity_poly.pdbx_strand_id
1 'polypeptide(L)'
;MEHLLNPLVKKVEISGIRKFYNLVSGNQNMISLTIGQPDFPTPDHIKRAAKQAIDDNYTVYTHNAGDIELRKAVSAYISGKYQLQYDPDQEIIVTSGASEAIDITFRTILTPGVEVILPGPVYPGYEPIIKMCGATPIYADITQTGFRMTADIIEELLTPNTRCIVLPYPSNPTGVTLTAEELQDIAALIKDKEIFILADEIYSELVYEKKHTSIASYLRQQTIVLNGLSKSHSMTGWRIGFLFAPAVIAQEILKVHQYNVTCASSVSQSAALAAVTDGYDDATPMKMEYAKRRDYVYNRLLDMNLTVIKPDGAFYFFIQLPEGFNTSLSFCLELVEKAGVAVVPGNAFSELGEGYFRLSYAYSMDTLIEAMNRMETFLSNKTK
;
A
#
# COMPACT_ATOMS: atom_id res chain seq x y z
N MET A 1 -15.66 -5.77 32.77
CA MET A 1 -14.95 -4.70 32.03
C MET A 1 -15.12 -4.82 30.52
N GLU A 2 -15.22 -6.04 29.96
CA GLU A 2 -15.34 -6.25 28.49
C GLU A 2 -16.56 -5.55 27.84
N HIS A 3 -17.69 -5.48 28.55
CA HIS A 3 -18.92 -4.79 28.10
C HIS A 3 -18.75 -3.26 27.97
N LEU A 4 -17.69 -2.69 28.57
CA LEU A 4 -17.36 -1.26 28.49
C LEU A 4 -16.46 -0.92 27.29
N LEU A 5 -15.91 -1.92 26.60
CA LEU A 5 -15.08 -1.70 25.42
C LEU A 5 -15.92 -1.15 24.26
N ASN A 6 -15.32 -0.26 23.49
CA ASN A 6 -15.96 0.31 22.30
C ASN A 6 -16.47 -0.80 21.37
N PRO A 7 -17.77 -0.85 21.08
CA PRO A 7 -18.36 -1.91 20.26
C PRO A 7 -17.86 -1.90 18.80
N LEU A 8 -17.40 -0.75 18.30
CA LEU A 8 -16.81 -0.66 16.95
C LEU A 8 -15.45 -1.37 16.90
N VAL A 9 -14.64 -1.25 17.95
CA VAL A 9 -13.34 -1.95 18.04
C VAL A 9 -13.52 -3.45 18.13
N LYS A 10 -14.59 -3.92 18.80
CA LYS A 10 -14.91 -5.37 18.87
C LYS A 10 -15.25 -6.00 17.51
N LYS A 11 -15.66 -5.18 16.53
CA LYS A 11 -15.95 -5.63 15.16
C LYS A 11 -14.70 -5.73 14.29
N VAL A 12 -13.55 -5.23 14.79
CA VAL A 12 -12.28 -5.26 14.06
C VAL A 12 -11.55 -6.56 14.37
N GLU A 13 -11.13 -7.27 13.32
CA GLU A 13 -10.32 -8.47 13.44
C GLU A 13 -8.83 -8.18 13.28
N ILE A 14 -8.00 -9.06 13.81
CA ILE A 14 -6.57 -9.06 13.52
C ILE A 14 -6.39 -9.39 12.03
N SER A 15 -5.53 -8.63 11.34
CA SER A 15 -5.24 -8.83 9.92
C SER A 15 -4.98 -10.29 9.57
N GLY A 16 -5.62 -10.80 8.51
CA GLY A 16 -5.43 -12.15 7.98
C GLY A 16 -3.98 -12.47 7.66
N ILE A 17 -3.21 -11.48 7.18
CA ILE A 17 -1.76 -11.60 6.94
C ILE A 17 -1.03 -11.94 8.26
N ARG A 18 -1.37 -11.24 9.36
CA ARG A 18 -0.75 -11.47 10.66
C ARG A 18 -1.18 -12.80 11.27
N LYS A 19 -2.48 -13.15 11.13
CA LYS A 19 -3.00 -14.47 11.57
C LYS A 19 -2.24 -15.59 10.87
N PHE A 20 -2.09 -15.53 9.55
CA PHE A 20 -1.36 -16.54 8.78
C PHE A 20 0.13 -16.60 9.18
N TYR A 21 0.81 -15.45 9.25
CA TYR A 21 2.21 -15.41 9.67
C TYR A 21 2.43 -16.09 11.04
N ASN A 22 1.57 -15.81 12.02
CA ASN A 22 1.66 -16.42 13.35
C ASN A 22 1.46 -17.94 13.32
N LEU A 23 0.59 -18.45 12.42
CA LEU A 23 0.37 -19.90 12.26
C LEU A 23 1.60 -20.64 11.77
N VAL A 24 2.40 -20.00 10.89
CA VAL A 24 3.51 -20.67 10.21
C VAL A 24 4.88 -20.33 10.77
N SER A 25 5.00 -19.35 11.67
CA SER A 25 6.27 -18.83 12.20
C SER A 25 7.14 -19.82 12.96
N GLY A 26 6.60 -20.99 13.35
CA GLY A 26 7.34 -22.06 14.04
C GLY A 26 8.20 -22.96 13.13
N ASN A 27 8.10 -22.85 11.82
CA ASN A 27 8.82 -23.72 10.88
C ASN A 27 10.23 -23.18 10.57
N GLN A 28 11.26 -23.82 11.09
CA GLN A 28 12.66 -23.34 11.02
C GLN A 28 13.29 -23.35 9.61
N ASN A 29 12.79 -24.15 8.67
CA ASN A 29 13.32 -24.28 7.29
C ASN A 29 12.42 -23.65 6.22
N MET A 30 11.54 -22.74 6.63
CA MET A 30 10.57 -22.13 5.74
C MET A 30 11.16 -20.88 5.03
N ILE A 31 10.96 -20.81 3.72
CA ILE A 31 11.15 -19.60 2.94
C ILE A 31 9.85 -18.79 3.00
N SER A 32 9.87 -17.63 3.63
CA SER A 32 8.69 -16.79 3.74
C SER A 32 8.69 -15.71 2.64
N LEU A 33 7.72 -15.77 1.74
CA LEU A 33 7.45 -14.76 0.72
C LEU A 33 6.20 -13.91 1.08
N THR A 34 5.95 -13.75 2.39
CA THR A 34 4.73 -13.11 2.90
C THR A 34 4.87 -11.63 3.20
N ILE A 35 6.09 -11.14 3.47
CA ILE A 35 6.31 -9.78 3.97
C ILE A 35 6.34 -8.78 2.82
N GLY A 36 5.60 -7.68 2.99
CA GLY A 36 5.53 -6.57 2.05
C GLY A 36 6.47 -5.43 2.41
N GLN A 37 7.79 -5.69 2.42
CA GLN A 37 8.80 -4.65 2.63
C GLN A 37 9.99 -4.87 1.69
N PRO A 38 10.70 -3.80 1.28
CA PRO A 38 11.95 -3.93 0.54
C PRO A 38 12.98 -4.76 1.31
N ASP A 39 13.73 -5.60 0.61
CA ASP A 39 14.86 -6.36 1.14
C ASP A 39 16.19 -5.59 1.05
N PHE A 40 16.15 -4.40 0.50
CA PHE A 40 17.29 -3.48 0.46
C PHE A 40 17.42 -2.70 1.77
N PRO A 41 18.65 -2.40 2.22
CA PRO A 41 18.85 -1.49 3.34
C PRO A 41 18.48 -0.06 2.96
N THR A 42 18.09 0.74 3.95
CA THR A 42 18.00 2.19 3.78
C THR A 42 19.36 2.75 3.29
N PRO A 43 19.40 3.61 2.27
CA PRO A 43 20.64 4.20 1.76
C PRO A 43 21.50 4.89 2.84
N ASP A 44 22.83 4.83 2.69
CA ASP A 44 23.75 5.26 3.74
C ASP A 44 23.69 6.77 4.04
N HIS A 45 23.45 7.61 3.02
CA HIS A 45 23.33 9.06 3.23
C HIS A 45 22.09 9.40 4.06
N ILE A 46 20.98 8.68 3.89
CA ILE A 46 19.77 8.83 4.70
C ILE A 46 20.05 8.47 6.17
N LYS A 47 20.75 7.33 6.39
CA LYS A 47 21.17 6.92 7.75
C LYS A 47 22.12 7.92 8.38
N ARG A 48 23.04 8.53 7.60
CA ARG A 48 23.95 9.58 8.10
C ARG A 48 23.19 10.82 8.51
N ALA A 49 22.22 11.28 7.71
CA ALA A 49 21.38 12.44 8.05
C ALA A 49 20.64 12.25 9.39
N ALA A 50 20.11 11.05 9.63
CA ALA A 50 19.46 10.75 10.91
C ALA A 50 20.42 10.74 12.09
N LYS A 51 21.61 10.14 11.93
CA LYS A 51 22.66 10.15 12.96
C LYS A 51 23.10 11.59 13.29
N GLN A 52 23.32 12.40 12.26
CA GLN A 52 23.66 13.80 12.43
C GLN A 52 22.57 14.59 13.17
N ALA A 53 21.30 14.36 12.86
CA ALA A 53 20.19 14.98 13.56
C ALA A 53 20.17 14.65 15.08
N ILE A 54 20.57 13.41 15.44
CA ILE A 54 20.70 13.00 16.84
C ILE A 54 21.89 13.72 17.48
N ASP A 55 23.04 13.74 16.81
CA ASP A 55 24.27 14.38 17.32
C ASP A 55 24.10 15.89 17.49
N ASP A 56 23.30 16.53 16.62
CA ASP A 56 22.96 17.97 16.68
C ASP A 56 21.82 18.28 17.65
N ASN A 57 21.32 17.29 18.39
CA ASN A 57 20.18 17.40 19.30
C ASN A 57 18.87 17.85 18.63
N TYR A 58 18.68 17.55 17.34
CA TYR A 58 17.43 17.78 16.63
C TYR A 58 16.38 16.71 17.01
N THR A 59 16.05 16.69 18.31
CA THR A 59 15.21 15.66 18.95
C THR A 59 14.01 16.26 19.67
N VAL A 60 13.62 17.46 19.29
CA VAL A 60 12.47 18.21 19.83
C VAL A 60 11.28 18.14 18.88
N TYR A 61 10.11 18.62 19.31
CA TYR A 61 8.94 18.76 18.44
C TYR A 61 9.24 19.68 17.26
N THR A 62 8.81 19.28 16.07
CA THR A 62 8.71 20.17 14.91
C THR A 62 7.35 20.85 14.86
N HIS A 63 7.08 21.64 13.83
CA HIS A 63 5.72 22.07 13.50
C HIS A 63 4.81 20.86 13.34
N ASN A 64 3.53 20.97 13.69
CA ASN A 64 2.59 19.84 13.62
C ASN A 64 2.50 19.24 12.21
N ALA A 65 2.44 20.06 11.16
CA ALA A 65 2.46 19.55 9.78
C ALA A 65 3.82 18.98 9.34
N GLY A 66 4.85 19.02 10.19
CA GLY A 66 6.22 18.64 9.88
C GLY A 66 7.13 19.85 9.62
N ASP A 67 8.44 19.60 9.58
CA ASP A 67 9.46 20.61 9.30
C ASP A 67 9.22 21.28 7.93
N ILE A 68 9.35 22.60 7.87
CA ILE A 68 9.03 23.35 6.66
C ILE A 68 10.01 23.06 5.51
N GLU A 69 11.30 22.83 5.82
CA GLU A 69 12.28 22.52 4.80
C GLU A 69 12.02 21.14 4.19
N LEU A 70 11.59 20.18 5.00
CA LEU A 70 11.13 18.89 4.50
C LEU A 70 9.89 19.05 3.61
N ARG A 71 8.88 19.83 4.04
CA ARG A 71 7.65 20.03 3.24
C ARG A 71 7.93 20.72 1.91
N LYS A 72 8.85 21.70 1.87
CA LYS A 72 9.32 22.33 0.63
C LYS A 72 10.04 21.32 -0.28
N ALA A 73 10.93 20.51 0.28
CA ALA A 73 11.64 19.48 -0.48
C ALA A 73 10.69 18.41 -1.04
N VAL A 74 9.70 17.98 -0.24
CA VAL A 74 8.65 17.02 -0.67
C VAL A 74 7.78 17.63 -1.77
N SER A 75 7.39 18.91 -1.67
CA SER A 75 6.66 19.62 -2.72
C SER A 75 7.45 19.63 -4.04
N ALA A 76 8.75 19.95 -3.98
CA ALA A 76 9.62 19.90 -5.15
C ALA A 76 9.76 18.48 -5.72
N TYR A 77 9.90 17.48 -4.83
CA TYR A 77 10.03 16.07 -5.21
C TYR A 77 8.82 15.58 -6.01
N ILE A 78 7.59 15.77 -5.48
CA ILE A 78 6.38 15.31 -6.19
C ILE A 78 6.07 16.14 -7.44
N SER A 79 6.44 17.43 -7.45
CA SER A 79 6.33 18.27 -8.65
C SER A 79 7.24 17.73 -9.77
N GLY A 80 8.49 17.38 -9.46
CA GLY A 80 9.43 16.81 -10.43
C GLY A 80 9.06 15.40 -10.88
N LYS A 81 8.61 14.54 -9.96
CA LYS A 81 8.28 13.13 -10.25
C LYS A 81 6.92 12.96 -10.95
N TYR A 82 5.89 13.65 -10.46
CA TYR A 82 4.49 13.38 -10.85
C TYR A 82 3.76 14.61 -11.40
N GLN A 83 4.44 15.77 -11.50
CA GLN A 83 3.85 17.03 -11.99
C GLN A 83 2.67 17.53 -11.11
N LEU A 84 2.65 17.12 -9.84
CA LEU A 84 1.69 17.58 -8.85
C LEU A 84 2.25 18.78 -8.10
N GLN A 85 1.44 19.82 -7.92
CA GLN A 85 1.84 21.03 -7.20
C GLN A 85 0.99 21.18 -5.94
N TYR A 86 1.65 21.22 -4.79
CA TYR A 86 1.03 21.45 -3.49
C TYR A 86 1.82 22.51 -2.73
N ASP A 87 1.10 23.42 -2.10
CA ASP A 87 1.68 24.44 -1.22
C ASP A 87 2.29 23.76 0.03
N PRO A 88 3.61 23.92 0.26
CA PRO A 88 4.26 23.30 1.40
C PRO A 88 3.73 23.79 2.74
N ASP A 89 3.18 25.00 2.82
CA ASP A 89 2.67 25.57 4.08
C ASP A 89 1.28 25.07 4.45
N GLN A 90 0.41 24.80 3.46
CA GLN A 90 -1.02 24.59 3.72
C GLN A 90 -1.53 23.22 3.25
N GLU A 91 -0.83 22.52 2.35
CA GLU A 91 -1.36 21.37 1.64
C GLU A 91 -0.56 20.08 1.85
N ILE A 92 0.52 20.12 2.65
CA ILE A 92 1.41 18.97 2.92
C ILE A 92 1.47 18.72 4.42
N ILE A 93 1.22 17.47 4.82
CA ILE A 93 1.38 16.98 6.18
C ILE A 93 2.36 15.80 6.18
N VAL A 94 3.40 15.91 7.02
CA VAL A 94 4.34 14.81 7.27
C VAL A 94 3.76 13.91 8.35
N THR A 95 3.56 12.64 8.04
CA THR A 95 2.87 11.68 8.90
C THR A 95 3.79 10.59 9.42
N SER A 96 3.37 9.89 10.47
CA SER A 96 4.05 8.70 11.00
C SER A 96 3.81 7.46 10.12
N GLY A 97 4.18 7.58 8.84
CA GLY A 97 3.94 6.61 7.77
C GLY A 97 2.55 6.74 7.15
N ALA A 98 2.36 6.12 5.99
CA ALA A 98 1.08 6.12 5.27
C ALA A 98 -0.08 5.54 6.11
N SER A 99 0.19 4.64 7.05
CA SER A 99 -0.85 4.09 7.93
C SER A 99 -1.52 5.14 8.80
N GLU A 100 -0.74 6.11 9.33
CA GLU A 100 -1.32 7.25 10.04
C GLU A 100 -2.09 8.16 9.07
N ALA A 101 -1.53 8.43 7.89
CA ALA A 101 -2.20 9.24 6.88
C ALA A 101 -3.60 8.69 6.52
N ILE A 102 -3.75 7.36 6.42
CA ILE A 102 -5.05 6.69 6.23
C ILE A 102 -5.97 6.95 7.43
N ASP A 103 -5.48 6.73 8.67
CA ASP A 103 -6.28 6.86 9.88
C ASP A 103 -6.81 8.29 10.07
N ILE A 104 -5.94 9.29 9.99
CA ILE A 104 -6.32 10.70 10.18
C ILE A 104 -7.24 11.20 9.06
N THR A 105 -7.06 10.72 7.83
CA THR A 105 -7.95 11.03 6.71
C THR A 105 -9.35 10.52 7.00
N PHE A 106 -9.49 9.22 7.27
CA PHE A 106 -10.80 8.64 7.52
C PHE A 106 -11.50 9.24 8.74
N ARG A 107 -10.77 9.50 9.83
CA ARG A 107 -11.33 10.21 11.01
C ARG A 107 -11.82 11.61 10.69
N THR A 108 -11.25 12.27 9.68
CA THR A 108 -11.65 13.62 9.27
C THR A 108 -12.87 13.61 8.36
N ILE A 109 -12.94 12.67 7.40
CA ILE A 109 -13.97 12.73 6.33
C ILE A 109 -15.15 11.79 6.55
N LEU A 110 -15.03 10.78 7.44
CA LEU A 110 -16.08 9.79 7.67
C LEU A 110 -16.92 10.13 8.90
N THR A 111 -18.22 9.88 8.76
CA THR A 111 -19.20 9.93 9.84
C THR A 111 -19.99 8.62 9.86
N PRO A 112 -20.66 8.26 10.98
CA PRO A 112 -21.50 7.07 11.01
C PRO A 112 -22.57 7.07 9.90
N GLY A 113 -22.70 5.94 9.21
CA GLY A 113 -23.71 5.73 8.17
C GLY A 113 -23.26 6.07 6.75
N VAL A 114 -22.07 6.68 6.55
CA VAL A 114 -21.53 6.87 5.19
C VAL A 114 -20.83 5.60 4.69
N GLU A 115 -20.61 5.56 3.38
CA GLU A 115 -20.02 4.44 2.68
C GLU A 115 -18.66 4.81 2.07
N VAL A 116 -17.76 3.83 2.05
CA VAL A 116 -16.44 3.93 1.40
C VAL A 116 -16.28 2.79 0.41
N ILE A 117 -16.11 3.12 -0.87
CA ILE A 117 -15.87 2.12 -1.92
C ILE A 117 -14.38 1.74 -1.92
N LEU A 118 -14.11 0.44 -1.82
CA LEU A 118 -12.78 -0.18 -1.84
C LEU A 118 -12.69 -1.17 -3.00
N PRO A 119 -11.56 -1.28 -3.73
CA PRO A 119 -11.36 -2.44 -4.59
C PRO A 119 -11.29 -3.72 -3.74
N GLY A 120 -11.77 -4.82 -4.25
CA GLY A 120 -11.65 -6.13 -3.63
C GLY A 120 -11.06 -7.14 -4.60
N PRO A 121 -9.87 -7.70 -4.30
CA PRO A 121 -9.06 -7.64 -3.07
C PRO A 121 -8.23 -6.37 -2.89
N VAL A 122 -7.90 -6.03 -1.62
CA VAL A 122 -7.18 -4.80 -1.28
C VAL A 122 -6.34 -4.96 0.00
N TYR A 123 -5.40 -4.06 0.23
CA TYR A 123 -4.67 -3.99 1.50
C TYR A 123 -5.62 -3.90 2.70
N PRO A 124 -5.51 -4.81 3.69
CA PRO A 124 -6.51 -4.95 4.77
C PRO A 124 -6.45 -3.84 5.82
N GLY A 125 -5.64 -2.80 5.63
CA GLY A 125 -5.52 -1.69 6.59
C GLY A 125 -6.62 -0.64 6.49
N TYR A 126 -7.41 -0.60 5.42
CA TYR A 126 -8.48 0.40 5.24
C TYR A 126 -9.74 0.04 6.01
N GLU A 127 -10.24 -1.16 5.82
CA GLU A 127 -11.52 -1.63 6.38
C GLU A 127 -11.66 -1.43 7.89
N PRO A 128 -10.66 -1.80 8.73
CA PRO A 128 -10.76 -1.63 10.17
C PRO A 128 -10.99 -0.17 10.59
N ILE A 129 -10.30 0.76 9.94
CA ILE A 129 -10.40 2.19 10.26
C ILE A 129 -11.76 2.74 9.83
N ILE A 130 -12.24 2.36 8.64
CA ILE A 130 -13.57 2.71 8.14
C ILE A 130 -14.64 2.25 9.16
N LYS A 131 -14.58 0.99 9.59
CA LYS A 131 -15.50 0.43 10.60
C LYS A 131 -15.40 1.14 11.96
N MET A 132 -14.20 1.51 12.39
CA MET A 132 -14.01 2.26 13.63
C MET A 132 -14.55 3.69 13.55
N CYS A 133 -14.66 4.29 12.36
CA CYS A 133 -15.35 5.56 12.13
C CYS A 133 -16.88 5.41 12.07
N GLY A 134 -17.42 4.19 12.15
CA GLY A 134 -18.86 3.92 12.02
C GLY A 134 -19.37 3.93 10.58
N ALA A 135 -18.48 3.98 9.61
CA ALA A 135 -18.78 3.92 8.18
C ALA A 135 -18.79 2.47 7.68
N THR A 136 -19.35 2.26 6.48
CA THR A 136 -19.48 0.94 5.86
C THR A 136 -18.54 0.81 4.68
N PRO A 137 -17.62 -0.19 4.66
CA PRO A 137 -16.83 -0.50 3.47
C PRO A 137 -17.71 -1.23 2.44
N ILE A 138 -17.68 -0.76 1.18
CA ILE A 138 -18.35 -1.37 0.02
C ILE A 138 -17.25 -1.87 -0.91
N TYR A 139 -17.21 -3.17 -1.15
CA TYR A 139 -16.18 -3.78 -1.99
C TYR A 139 -16.62 -3.86 -3.45
N ALA A 140 -15.82 -3.24 -4.32
CA ALA A 140 -15.90 -3.39 -5.77
C ALA A 140 -15.19 -4.69 -6.18
N ASP A 141 -15.90 -5.65 -6.76
CA ASP A 141 -15.28 -6.86 -7.31
C ASP A 141 -14.48 -6.52 -8.56
N ILE A 142 -13.16 -6.56 -8.45
CA ILE A 142 -12.22 -6.28 -9.54
C ILE A 142 -11.57 -7.54 -10.11
N THR A 143 -12.02 -8.72 -9.72
CA THR A 143 -11.41 -9.99 -10.14
C THR A 143 -11.57 -10.24 -11.65
N GLN A 144 -12.64 -9.75 -12.25
CA GLN A 144 -12.95 -9.92 -13.68
C GLN A 144 -12.40 -8.82 -14.59
N THR A 145 -11.86 -7.74 -14.01
CA THR A 145 -11.31 -6.58 -14.74
C THR A 145 -9.79 -6.53 -14.72
N GLY A 146 -9.15 -7.67 -14.49
CA GLY A 146 -7.70 -7.72 -14.32
C GLY A 146 -7.20 -6.96 -13.11
N PHE A 147 -7.99 -6.95 -12.04
CA PHE A 147 -7.76 -6.24 -10.78
C PHE A 147 -7.71 -4.71 -10.92
N ARG A 148 -8.42 -4.15 -11.90
CA ARG A 148 -8.55 -2.71 -12.14
C ARG A 148 -9.94 -2.22 -11.76
N MET A 149 -10.00 -1.21 -10.92
CA MET A 149 -11.25 -0.58 -10.51
C MET A 149 -11.63 0.50 -11.54
N THR A 150 -12.50 0.14 -12.48
CA THR A 150 -12.94 1.02 -13.57
C THR A 150 -14.06 1.97 -13.13
N ALA A 151 -14.32 3.02 -13.92
CA ALA A 151 -15.41 3.94 -13.69
C ALA A 151 -16.78 3.24 -13.67
N ASP A 152 -16.99 2.26 -14.57
CA ASP A 152 -18.27 1.51 -14.64
C ASP A 152 -18.54 0.74 -13.35
N ILE A 153 -17.54 0.04 -12.79
CA ILE A 153 -17.67 -0.66 -11.50
C ILE A 153 -17.98 0.33 -10.37
N ILE A 154 -17.33 1.48 -10.37
CA ILE A 154 -17.58 2.51 -9.37
C ILE A 154 -19.01 3.04 -9.50
N GLU A 155 -19.48 3.33 -10.72
CA GLU A 155 -20.82 3.88 -10.98
C GLU A 155 -21.92 2.97 -10.46
N GLU A 156 -21.80 1.65 -10.66
CA GLU A 156 -22.76 0.66 -10.16
C GLU A 156 -22.87 0.63 -8.62
N LEU A 157 -21.82 1.04 -7.91
CA LEU A 157 -21.76 1.01 -6.44
C LEU A 157 -22.06 2.36 -5.79
N LEU A 158 -22.19 3.43 -6.57
CA LEU A 158 -22.50 4.76 -6.03
C LEU A 158 -23.88 4.80 -5.41
N THR A 159 -23.95 5.33 -4.18
CA THR A 159 -25.19 5.63 -3.48
C THR A 159 -25.18 7.07 -2.95
N PRO A 160 -26.31 7.61 -2.49
CA PRO A 160 -26.33 8.92 -1.80
C PRO A 160 -25.47 8.96 -0.52
N ASN A 161 -25.09 7.80 0.04
CA ASN A 161 -24.24 7.69 1.23
C ASN A 161 -22.75 7.56 0.89
N THR A 162 -22.36 7.40 -0.38
CA THR A 162 -20.97 7.28 -0.78
C THR A 162 -20.22 8.54 -0.44
N ARG A 163 -19.21 8.44 0.44
CA ARG A 163 -18.39 9.55 0.92
C ARG A 163 -16.98 9.56 0.33
N CYS A 164 -16.42 8.37 0.12
CA CYS A 164 -15.04 8.24 -0.32
C CYS A 164 -14.85 7.01 -1.21
N ILE A 165 -13.97 7.13 -2.19
CA ILE A 165 -13.48 6.02 -3.00
C ILE A 165 -11.98 5.90 -2.76
N VAL A 166 -11.49 4.69 -2.46
CA VAL A 166 -10.06 4.42 -2.26
C VAL A 166 -9.46 3.86 -3.54
N LEU A 167 -8.42 4.51 -4.05
CA LEU A 167 -7.65 4.09 -5.21
C LEU A 167 -6.19 3.78 -4.79
N PRO A 168 -5.91 2.54 -4.35
CA PRO A 168 -4.60 2.16 -3.84
C PRO A 168 -3.74 1.56 -4.96
N TYR A 169 -3.27 2.40 -5.87
CA TYR A 169 -2.49 1.97 -7.03
C TYR A 169 -1.12 2.65 -7.12
N PRO A 170 -0.02 1.93 -7.40
CA PRO A 170 0.08 0.48 -7.64
C PRO A 170 -0.39 -0.38 -6.47
N SER A 171 -1.10 -1.47 -6.76
CA SER A 171 -1.90 -2.19 -5.78
C SER A 171 -1.11 -3.22 -4.96
N ASN A 172 -1.47 -3.35 -3.70
CA ASN A 172 -1.27 -4.50 -2.85
C ASN A 172 -2.65 -5.14 -2.58
N PRO A 173 -2.93 -6.38 -3.03
CA PRO A 173 -1.97 -7.46 -3.31
C PRO A 173 -1.60 -7.70 -4.78
N THR A 174 -2.22 -7.03 -5.73
CA THR A 174 -2.25 -7.49 -7.13
C THR A 174 -1.09 -7.02 -7.99
N GLY A 175 -0.40 -5.93 -7.58
CA GLY A 175 0.70 -5.35 -8.34
C GLY A 175 0.29 -4.58 -9.60
N VAL A 176 -1.00 -4.45 -9.90
CA VAL A 176 -1.49 -3.71 -11.06
C VAL A 176 -1.53 -2.20 -10.81
N THR A 177 -1.55 -1.42 -11.91
CA THR A 177 -1.78 0.03 -11.91
C THR A 177 -3.00 0.36 -12.75
N LEU A 178 -3.54 1.56 -12.59
CA LEU A 178 -4.53 2.12 -13.51
C LEU A 178 -3.82 2.87 -14.64
N THR A 179 -4.44 2.87 -15.81
CA THR A 179 -3.98 3.67 -16.95
C THR A 179 -4.41 5.13 -16.81
N ALA A 180 -3.81 6.02 -17.59
CA ALA A 180 -4.21 7.43 -17.60
C ALA A 180 -5.68 7.60 -18.06
N GLU A 181 -6.14 6.76 -18.98
CA GLU A 181 -7.53 6.76 -19.48
C GLU A 181 -8.50 6.32 -18.38
N GLU A 182 -8.22 5.20 -17.71
CA GLU A 182 -9.04 4.73 -16.57
C GLU A 182 -9.13 5.78 -15.46
N LEU A 183 -8.04 6.50 -15.16
CA LEU A 183 -8.04 7.59 -14.18
C LEU A 183 -8.85 8.81 -14.66
N GLN A 184 -8.82 9.13 -15.95
CA GLN A 184 -9.64 10.22 -16.53
C GLN A 184 -11.12 9.88 -16.47
N ASP A 185 -11.50 8.64 -16.78
CA ASP A 185 -12.89 8.17 -16.72
C ASP A 185 -13.42 8.23 -15.29
N ILE A 186 -12.64 7.77 -14.30
CA ILE A 186 -12.99 7.89 -12.89
C ILE A 186 -13.12 9.37 -12.48
N ALA A 187 -12.20 10.22 -12.90
CA ALA A 187 -12.25 11.64 -12.58
C ALA A 187 -13.48 12.32 -13.20
N ALA A 188 -13.84 11.99 -14.45
CA ALA A 188 -15.02 12.49 -15.12
C ALA A 188 -16.32 12.05 -14.41
N LEU A 189 -16.40 10.79 -13.96
CA LEU A 189 -17.53 10.25 -13.21
C LEU A 189 -17.75 11.00 -11.87
N ILE A 190 -16.66 11.39 -11.18
CA ILE A 190 -16.72 11.89 -9.80
C ILE A 190 -16.71 13.43 -9.72
N LYS A 191 -16.26 14.13 -10.75
CA LYS A 191 -15.99 15.58 -10.77
C LYS A 191 -17.09 16.45 -10.15
N ASP A 192 -18.35 16.13 -10.41
CA ASP A 192 -19.50 16.94 -9.95
C ASP A 192 -20.25 16.31 -8.76
N LYS A 193 -19.62 15.34 -8.08
CA LYS A 193 -20.18 14.65 -6.92
C LYS A 193 -19.42 15.07 -5.64
N GLU A 194 -20.13 15.11 -4.51
CA GLU A 194 -19.53 15.40 -3.19
C GLU A 194 -18.84 14.16 -2.59
N ILE A 195 -17.88 13.60 -3.33
CA ILE A 195 -17.17 12.37 -2.99
C ILE A 195 -15.66 12.64 -2.97
N PHE A 196 -14.99 12.21 -1.91
CA PHE A 196 -13.52 12.24 -1.82
C PHE A 196 -12.88 11.06 -2.55
N ILE A 197 -11.71 11.29 -3.12
CA ILE A 197 -10.81 10.23 -3.56
C ILE A 197 -9.64 10.14 -2.58
N LEU A 198 -9.41 8.96 -2.01
CA LEU A 198 -8.19 8.63 -1.28
C LEU A 198 -7.26 7.85 -2.20
N ALA A 199 -6.24 8.52 -2.74
CA ALA A 199 -5.23 7.92 -3.61
C ALA A 199 -4.03 7.49 -2.77
N ASP A 200 -3.91 6.18 -2.49
CA ASP A 200 -2.73 5.62 -1.82
C ASP A 200 -1.68 5.24 -2.86
N GLU A 201 -0.68 6.10 -3.01
CA GLU A 201 0.36 6.01 -4.02
C GLU A 201 1.72 5.61 -3.45
N ILE A 202 1.73 4.86 -2.33
CA ILE A 202 2.95 4.45 -1.61
C ILE A 202 3.93 3.65 -2.49
N TYR A 203 3.47 3.05 -3.59
CA TYR A 203 4.28 2.32 -4.55
C TYR A 203 4.58 3.10 -5.84
N SER A 204 4.30 4.40 -5.91
CA SER A 204 4.44 5.22 -7.12
C SER A 204 5.83 5.15 -7.78
N GLU A 205 6.92 5.05 -7.01
CA GLU A 205 8.28 4.89 -7.55
C GLU A 205 8.58 3.48 -8.06
N LEU A 206 7.75 2.50 -7.74
CA LEU A 206 7.91 1.10 -8.14
C LEU A 206 6.90 0.73 -9.25
N VAL A 207 6.85 1.53 -10.31
CA VAL A 207 6.14 1.24 -11.57
C VAL A 207 7.20 0.94 -12.63
N TYR A 208 7.05 -0.15 -13.38
CA TYR A 208 8.13 -0.73 -14.18
C TYR A 208 8.22 -0.16 -15.60
N GLU A 209 7.27 -0.48 -16.46
CA GLU A 209 7.32 -0.11 -17.88
C GLU A 209 6.79 1.30 -18.19
N LYS A 210 6.03 1.87 -17.27
CA LYS A 210 5.37 3.17 -17.43
C LYS A 210 5.80 4.12 -16.32
N LYS A 211 5.43 5.39 -16.45
CA LYS A 211 5.48 6.33 -15.33
C LYS A 211 4.18 6.22 -14.54
N HIS A 212 4.27 6.43 -13.24
CA HIS A 212 3.10 6.58 -12.39
C HIS A 212 2.32 7.85 -12.81
N THR A 213 1.01 7.74 -12.84
CA THR A 213 0.09 8.85 -13.04
C THR A 213 -0.85 8.91 -11.82
N SER A 214 -0.94 10.06 -11.20
CA SER A 214 -1.86 10.28 -10.08
C SER A 214 -3.21 10.78 -10.58
N ILE A 215 -4.30 10.30 -9.97
CA ILE A 215 -5.64 10.84 -10.22
C ILE A 215 -5.76 12.32 -9.83
N ALA A 216 -4.92 12.79 -8.91
CA ALA A 216 -4.87 14.21 -8.54
C ALA A 216 -4.50 15.13 -9.72
N SER A 217 -3.89 14.59 -10.78
CA SER A 217 -3.65 15.33 -12.03
C SER A 217 -4.96 15.72 -12.76
N TYR A 218 -6.04 14.99 -12.49
CA TYR A 218 -7.35 15.18 -13.13
C TYR A 218 -8.43 15.70 -12.18
N LEU A 219 -8.34 15.34 -10.89
CA LEU A 219 -9.38 15.62 -9.89
C LEU A 219 -8.79 16.13 -8.56
N ARG A 220 -7.89 17.11 -8.62
CA ARG A 220 -7.12 17.60 -7.48
C ARG A 220 -7.97 18.05 -6.28
N GLN A 221 -9.07 18.77 -6.55
CA GLN A 221 -9.88 19.41 -5.49
C GLN A 221 -10.64 18.44 -4.58
N GLN A 222 -10.79 17.20 -5.01
CA GLN A 222 -11.49 16.13 -4.27
C GLN A 222 -10.54 15.01 -3.85
N THR A 223 -9.24 15.08 -4.23
CA THR A 223 -8.27 14.01 -4.02
C THR A 223 -7.37 14.31 -2.83
N ILE A 224 -7.27 13.33 -1.93
CA ILE A 224 -6.27 13.24 -0.86
C ILE A 224 -5.26 12.19 -1.32
N VAL A 225 -4.01 12.61 -1.55
CA VAL A 225 -2.94 11.71 -1.99
C VAL A 225 -2.10 11.31 -0.77
N LEU A 226 -1.87 10.02 -0.62
CA LEU A 226 -0.96 9.45 0.36
C LEU A 226 0.27 8.92 -0.35
N ASN A 227 1.44 9.25 0.19
CA ASN A 227 2.71 8.75 -0.31
C ASN A 227 3.70 8.60 0.85
N GLY A 228 4.93 8.20 0.58
CA GLY A 228 5.97 8.05 1.60
C GLY A 228 7.19 7.32 1.09
N LEU A 229 8.16 7.16 1.98
CA LEU A 229 9.47 6.63 1.65
C LEU A 229 9.66 5.16 2.04
N SER A 230 8.62 4.55 2.59
CA SER A 230 8.68 3.16 3.07
C SER A 230 9.09 2.17 1.99
N LYS A 231 8.65 2.39 0.74
CA LYS A 231 8.86 1.46 -0.38
C LYS A 231 9.93 1.96 -1.34
N SER A 232 9.93 3.24 -1.66
CA SER A 232 10.86 3.87 -2.59
C SER A 232 12.30 3.95 -2.06
N HIS A 233 12.47 4.14 -0.74
CA HIS A 233 13.78 4.37 -0.11
C HIS A 233 14.10 3.35 0.99
N SER A 234 13.39 2.22 1.03
CA SER A 234 13.57 1.17 2.05
C SER A 234 13.49 1.70 3.49
N MET A 235 12.50 2.57 3.74
CA MET A 235 12.33 3.27 5.01
C MET A 235 11.10 2.77 5.80
N THR A 236 10.75 1.49 5.72
CA THR A 236 9.57 0.95 6.40
C THR A 236 9.59 1.17 7.91
N GLY A 237 10.74 0.95 8.55
CA GLY A 237 10.94 1.10 10.00
C GLY A 237 11.06 2.55 10.49
N TRP A 238 11.28 3.51 9.60
CA TRP A 238 11.42 4.93 9.93
C TRP A 238 10.09 5.60 10.25
N ARG A 239 8.99 4.99 9.84
CA ARG A 239 7.64 5.51 10.04
C ARG A 239 7.49 6.94 9.54
N ILE A 240 7.76 7.19 8.26
CA ILE A 240 7.63 8.50 7.62
C ILE A 240 6.76 8.39 6.37
N GLY A 241 5.79 9.27 6.26
CA GLY A 241 4.85 9.36 5.14
C GLY A 241 4.45 10.80 4.87
N PHE A 242 3.70 11.01 3.82
CA PHE A 242 3.24 12.31 3.37
C PHE A 242 1.78 12.24 2.96
N LEU A 243 1.04 13.25 3.34
CA LEU A 243 -0.33 13.48 2.92
C LEU A 243 -0.38 14.81 2.16
N PHE A 244 -1.04 14.79 1.02
CA PHE A 244 -1.26 15.96 0.17
C PHE A 244 -2.75 16.12 -0.09
N ALA A 245 -3.27 17.31 0.17
CA ALA A 245 -4.68 17.62 -0.09
C ALA A 245 -4.86 19.13 -0.33
N PRO A 246 -5.97 19.57 -0.94
CA PRO A 246 -6.32 20.98 -0.96
C PRO A 246 -6.32 21.59 0.44
N ALA A 247 -5.90 22.84 0.55
CA ALA A 247 -5.68 23.51 1.85
C ALA A 247 -6.86 23.36 2.82
N VAL A 248 -8.10 23.53 2.34
CA VAL A 248 -9.31 23.39 3.16
C VAL A 248 -9.41 21.99 3.79
N ILE A 249 -9.03 20.95 3.07
CA ILE A 249 -9.07 19.55 3.55
C ILE A 249 -7.88 19.28 4.45
N ALA A 250 -6.67 19.67 4.04
CA ALA A 250 -5.44 19.46 4.80
C ALA A 250 -5.48 20.10 6.18
N GLN A 251 -6.03 21.32 6.30
CA GLN A 251 -6.17 22.02 7.58
C GLN A 251 -7.08 21.28 8.57
N GLU A 252 -8.15 20.64 8.10
CA GLU A 252 -9.01 19.82 8.96
C GLU A 252 -8.33 18.51 9.37
N ILE A 253 -7.62 17.85 8.44
CA ILE A 253 -6.84 16.65 8.73
C ILE A 253 -5.72 16.94 9.73
N LEU A 254 -5.07 18.10 9.63
CA LEU A 254 -4.01 18.54 10.53
C LEU A 254 -4.47 18.62 11.99
N LYS A 255 -5.73 18.98 12.25
CA LYS A 255 -6.29 19.00 13.61
C LYS A 255 -6.30 17.59 14.23
N VAL A 256 -6.70 16.57 13.44
CA VAL A 256 -6.70 15.17 13.90
C VAL A 256 -5.27 14.67 14.11
N HIS A 257 -4.37 14.96 13.16
CA HIS A 257 -2.95 14.63 13.25
C HIS A 257 -2.30 15.18 14.53
N GLN A 258 -2.52 16.47 14.82
CA GLN A 258 -1.97 17.13 16.02
C GLN A 258 -2.35 16.41 17.32
N TYR A 259 -3.60 15.96 17.45
CA TYR A 259 -4.05 15.27 18.66
C TYR A 259 -3.71 13.78 18.67
N ASN A 260 -3.38 13.21 17.53
CA ASN A 260 -2.97 11.81 17.40
C ASN A 260 -1.49 11.61 17.78
N VAL A 261 -0.58 12.37 17.17
CA VAL A 261 0.88 12.16 17.33
C VAL A 261 1.68 13.45 17.57
N THR A 262 1.04 14.62 17.59
CA THR A 262 1.67 15.96 17.66
C THR A 262 2.44 16.32 16.40
N CYS A 263 3.46 15.54 16.02
CA CYS A 263 4.22 15.59 14.77
C CYS A 263 4.92 14.26 14.54
N ALA A 264 5.35 13.98 13.32
CA ALA A 264 6.22 12.85 13.03
C ALA A 264 7.60 13.03 13.71
N SER A 265 8.32 11.92 13.93
CA SER A 265 9.68 11.94 14.54
C SER A 265 10.60 12.91 13.81
N SER A 266 11.22 13.87 14.53
CA SER A 266 12.15 14.84 13.98
C SER A 266 13.38 14.18 13.33
N VAL A 267 13.89 13.12 13.92
CA VAL A 267 15.00 12.32 13.36
C VAL A 267 14.60 11.67 12.03
N SER A 268 13.38 11.11 11.95
CA SER A 268 12.85 10.55 10.70
C SER A 268 12.60 11.62 9.65
N GLN A 269 12.22 12.83 10.05
CA GLN A 269 12.05 13.96 9.14
C GLN A 269 13.38 14.41 8.54
N SER A 270 14.46 14.48 9.35
CA SER A 270 15.80 14.78 8.84
C SER A 270 16.29 13.72 7.84
N ALA A 271 16.04 12.44 8.13
CA ALA A 271 16.31 11.36 7.19
C ALA A 271 15.51 11.49 5.89
N ALA A 272 14.22 11.85 6.00
CA ALA A 272 13.33 12.04 4.86
C ALA A 272 13.76 13.22 3.98
N LEU A 273 14.26 14.29 4.57
CA LEU A 273 14.81 15.42 3.82
C LEU A 273 15.96 14.97 2.91
N ALA A 274 16.93 14.24 3.47
CA ALA A 274 18.04 13.67 2.66
C ALA A 274 17.52 12.70 1.57
N ALA A 275 16.48 11.92 1.87
CA ALA A 275 15.90 10.99 0.91
C ALA A 275 15.27 11.68 -0.29
N VAL A 276 14.54 12.79 -0.09
CA VAL A 276 13.83 13.49 -1.19
C VAL A 276 14.71 14.53 -1.90
N THR A 277 15.90 14.84 -1.36
CA THR A 277 16.88 15.75 -1.97
C THR A 277 18.03 14.96 -2.60
N ASP A 278 19.02 14.56 -1.81
CA ASP A 278 20.19 13.82 -2.28
C ASP A 278 19.82 12.44 -2.84
N GLY A 279 18.77 11.81 -2.26
CA GLY A 279 18.25 10.51 -2.65
C GLY A 279 17.13 10.55 -3.70
N TYR A 280 16.96 11.65 -4.44
CA TYR A 280 15.85 11.83 -5.40
C TYR A 280 15.62 10.63 -6.34
N ASP A 281 16.67 9.94 -6.75
CA ASP A 281 16.62 8.79 -7.66
C ASP A 281 17.00 7.44 -7.00
N ASP A 282 17.07 7.37 -5.68
CA ASP A 282 17.46 6.14 -4.94
C ASP A 282 16.57 4.93 -5.21
N ALA A 283 15.31 5.16 -5.55
CA ALA A 283 14.39 4.09 -5.94
C ALA A 283 14.79 3.38 -7.25
N THR A 284 15.53 4.05 -8.14
CA THR A 284 15.80 3.56 -9.49
C THR A 284 16.58 2.24 -9.53
N PRO A 285 17.72 2.08 -8.84
CA PRO A 285 18.45 0.81 -8.83
C PRO A 285 17.60 -0.35 -8.25
N MET A 286 16.86 -0.09 -7.17
CA MET A 286 15.98 -1.08 -6.55
C MET A 286 14.83 -1.48 -7.49
N LYS A 287 14.21 -0.51 -8.16
CA LYS A 287 13.17 -0.76 -9.17
C LYS A 287 13.68 -1.65 -10.31
N MET A 288 14.88 -1.37 -10.83
CA MET A 288 15.50 -2.17 -11.88
C MET A 288 15.74 -3.63 -11.44
N GLU A 289 16.15 -3.82 -10.20
CA GLU A 289 16.35 -5.15 -9.66
C GLU A 289 15.00 -5.87 -9.45
N TYR A 290 13.99 -5.20 -8.91
CA TYR A 290 12.64 -5.78 -8.79
C TYR A 290 12.03 -6.13 -10.15
N ALA A 291 12.27 -5.36 -11.19
CA ALA A 291 11.84 -5.72 -12.55
C ALA A 291 12.42 -7.07 -13.01
N LYS A 292 13.72 -7.32 -12.77
CA LYS A 292 14.36 -8.61 -13.09
C LYS A 292 13.75 -9.76 -12.28
N ARG A 293 13.55 -9.55 -10.97
CA ARG A 293 12.95 -10.56 -10.09
C ARG A 293 11.51 -10.87 -10.47
N ARG A 294 10.73 -9.82 -10.78
CA ARG A 294 9.37 -9.96 -11.32
C ARG A 294 9.36 -10.83 -12.58
N ASP A 295 10.21 -10.51 -13.56
CA ASP A 295 10.23 -11.22 -14.83
C ASP A 295 10.67 -12.67 -14.66
N TYR A 296 11.65 -12.94 -13.79
CA TYR A 296 12.02 -14.29 -13.41
C TYR A 296 10.86 -15.08 -12.79
N VAL A 297 10.25 -14.52 -11.73
CA VAL A 297 9.14 -15.20 -11.03
C VAL A 297 7.95 -15.38 -11.95
N TYR A 298 7.61 -14.38 -12.77
CA TYR A 298 6.52 -14.46 -13.74
C TYR A 298 6.69 -15.65 -14.70
N ASN A 299 7.87 -15.80 -15.32
CA ASN A 299 8.15 -16.90 -16.23
C ASN A 299 8.04 -18.26 -15.51
N ARG A 300 8.59 -18.36 -14.29
CA ARG A 300 8.50 -19.59 -13.49
C ARG A 300 7.05 -19.96 -13.14
N LEU A 301 6.19 -18.98 -12.84
CA LEU A 301 4.77 -19.22 -12.58
C LEU A 301 4.05 -19.72 -13.83
N LEU A 302 4.37 -19.17 -15.00
CA LEU A 302 3.83 -19.67 -16.28
C LEU A 302 4.30 -21.10 -16.61
N ASP A 303 5.57 -21.42 -16.35
CA ASP A 303 6.12 -22.78 -16.54
C ASP A 303 5.41 -23.81 -15.64
N MET A 304 4.92 -23.39 -14.48
CA MET A 304 4.09 -24.20 -13.57
C MET A 304 2.60 -24.24 -13.97
N ASN A 305 2.21 -23.67 -15.11
CA ASN A 305 0.82 -23.54 -15.58
C ASN A 305 -0.10 -22.78 -14.61
N LEU A 306 0.42 -21.81 -13.86
CA LEU A 306 -0.36 -20.98 -12.96
C LEU A 306 -0.92 -19.76 -13.71
N THR A 307 -2.19 -19.43 -13.45
CA THR A 307 -2.84 -18.24 -13.99
C THR A 307 -2.47 -17.03 -13.16
N VAL A 308 -1.82 -16.06 -13.78
CA VAL A 308 -1.34 -14.84 -13.10
C VAL A 308 -1.27 -13.66 -14.06
N ILE A 309 -1.60 -12.46 -13.55
CA ILE A 309 -1.39 -11.21 -14.28
C ILE A 309 0.02 -10.70 -13.94
N LYS A 310 0.78 -10.29 -14.97
CA LYS A 310 2.09 -9.67 -14.78
C LYS A 310 1.92 -8.33 -14.08
N PRO A 311 2.56 -8.09 -12.91
CA PRO A 311 2.44 -6.82 -12.20
C PRO A 311 3.02 -5.64 -12.97
N ASP A 312 2.29 -4.53 -13.00
CA ASP A 312 2.76 -3.24 -13.55
C ASP A 312 3.64 -2.49 -12.53
N GLY A 313 3.43 -2.74 -11.23
CA GLY A 313 4.12 -2.04 -10.13
C GLY A 313 4.13 -2.83 -8.82
N ALA A 314 4.54 -2.17 -7.73
CA ALA A 314 4.79 -2.76 -6.42
C ALA A 314 5.77 -3.95 -6.49
N PHE A 315 5.66 -4.95 -5.64
CA PHE A 315 6.50 -6.14 -5.66
C PHE A 315 5.72 -7.41 -5.26
N TYR A 316 4.48 -7.55 -5.81
CA TYR A 316 3.59 -8.67 -5.53
C TYR A 316 3.08 -9.32 -6.79
N PHE A 317 2.87 -10.64 -6.70
CA PHE A 317 2.00 -11.40 -7.58
C PHE A 317 0.76 -11.82 -6.81
N PHE A 318 -0.39 -11.72 -7.46
CA PHE A 318 -1.65 -12.28 -6.98
C PHE A 318 -2.06 -13.37 -7.96
N ILE A 319 -1.94 -14.61 -7.51
CA ILE A 319 -1.90 -15.80 -8.36
C ILE A 319 -3.17 -16.61 -8.07
N GLN A 320 -3.86 -17.04 -9.11
CA GLN A 320 -5.01 -17.94 -8.97
C GLN A 320 -4.56 -19.29 -8.41
N LEU A 321 -5.35 -19.86 -7.53
CA LEU A 321 -5.09 -21.19 -6.98
C LEU A 321 -5.04 -22.23 -8.11
N PRO A 322 -4.10 -23.18 -8.05
CA PRO A 322 -4.12 -24.32 -8.95
C PRO A 322 -5.33 -25.22 -8.70
N GLU A 323 -5.74 -25.98 -9.70
CA GLU A 323 -6.81 -26.94 -9.57
C GLU A 323 -6.58 -27.94 -8.41
N GLY A 324 -7.66 -28.40 -7.78
CA GLY A 324 -7.62 -29.35 -6.68
C GLY A 324 -7.51 -28.76 -5.28
N PHE A 325 -7.49 -27.42 -5.15
CA PHE A 325 -7.56 -26.74 -3.86
C PHE A 325 -8.89 -26.01 -3.68
N ASN A 326 -9.53 -26.20 -2.53
CA ASN A 326 -10.84 -25.62 -2.25
C ASN A 326 -10.75 -24.22 -1.61
N THR A 327 -9.67 -23.93 -0.88
CA THR A 327 -9.50 -22.63 -0.20
C THR A 327 -8.04 -22.15 -0.27
N SER A 328 -7.87 -20.83 -0.31
CA SER A 328 -6.57 -20.19 -0.31
C SER A 328 -5.76 -20.54 0.95
N LEU A 329 -6.43 -20.62 2.11
CA LEU A 329 -5.78 -20.99 3.35
C LEU A 329 -5.26 -22.43 3.33
N SER A 330 -6.06 -23.40 2.84
CA SER A 330 -5.63 -24.81 2.77
C SER A 330 -4.42 -25.00 1.86
N PHE A 331 -4.42 -24.32 0.70
CA PHE A 331 -3.28 -24.30 -0.21
C PHE A 331 -2.01 -23.77 0.47
N CYS A 332 -2.11 -22.58 1.10
CA CYS A 332 -0.96 -21.96 1.75
C CYS A 332 -0.38 -22.80 2.89
N LEU A 333 -1.23 -23.45 3.70
CA LEU A 333 -0.78 -24.33 4.78
C LEU A 333 -0.10 -25.60 4.24
N GLU A 334 -0.66 -26.22 3.20
CA GLU A 334 -0.08 -27.40 2.58
C GLU A 334 1.26 -27.08 1.88
N LEU A 335 1.37 -25.91 1.25
CA LEU A 335 2.62 -25.44 0.65
C LEU A 335 3.71 -25.22 1.71
N VAL A 336 3.36 -24.71 2.88
CA VAL A 336 4.30 -24.61 4.02
C VAL A 336 4.72 -25.97 4.51
N GLU A 337 3.77 -26.88 4.74
CA GLU A 337 4.03 -28.21 5.29
C GLU A 337 4.90 -29.07 4.36
N LYS A 338 4.58 -29.09 3.06
CA LYS A 338 5.20 -30.02 2.09
C LYS A 338 6.38 -29.44 1.34
N ALA A 339 6.39 -28.12 1.11
CA ALA A 339 7.44 -27.44 0.35
C ALA A 339 8.30 -26.49 1.19
N GLY A 340 7.86 -26.14 2.40
CA GLY A 340 8.56 -25.15 3.20
C GLY A 340 8.55 -23.76 2.57
N VAL A 341 7.48 -23.38 1.86
CA VAL A 341 7.31 -22.05 1.26
C VAL A 341 6.03 -21.42 1.80
N ALA A 342 6.13 -20.21 2.35
CA ALA A 342 4.98 -19.47 2.84
C ALA A 342 4.63 -18.31 1.89
N VAL A 343 3.37 -18.27 1.48
CA VAL A 343 2.71 -17.20 0.73
C VAL A 343 1.46 -16.77 1.47
N VAL A 344 0.85 -15.64 1.15
CA VAL A 344 -0.32 -15.16 1.88
C VAL A 344 -1.61 -15.61 1.19
N PRO A 345 -2.55 -16.25 1.92
CA PRO A 345 -3.84 -16.63 1.34
C PRO A 345 -4.62 -15.38 0.90
N GLY A 346 -5.31 -15.49 -0.24
CA GLY A 346 -5.96 -14.35 -0.87
C GLY A 346 -7.11 -13.77 -0.06
N ASN A 347 -7.83 -14.61 0.71
CA ASN A 347 -8.89 -14.13 1.60
C ASN A 347 -8.38 -13.22 2.75
N ALA A 348 -7.06 -13.13 2.97
CA ALA A 348 -6.48 -12.14 3.88
C ALA A 348 -6.59 -10.68 3.36
N PHE A 349 -7.01 -10.48 2.11
CA PHE A 349 -7.13 -9.17 1.44
C PHE A 349 -8.59 -8.75 1.18
N SER A 350 -9.52 -9.60 1.31
CA SER A 350 -10.99 -9.54 1.39
C SER A 350 -11.55 -10.92 1.01
N GLU A 351 -12.85 -11.14 1.19
CA GLU A 351 -13.53 -12.36 0.74
C GLU A 351 -13.40 -12.56 -0.79
N LEU A 352 -13.37 -11.47 -1.56
CA LEU A 352 -13.15 -11.48 -3.01
C LEU A 352 -11.73 -11.93 -3.43
N GLY A 353 -10.83 -12.04 -2.48
CA GLY A 353 -9.50 -12.63 -2.70
C GLY A 353 -9.46 -14.14 -2.56
N GLU A 354 -10.58 -14.80 -2.17
CA GLU A 354 -10.63 -16.26 -2.12
C GLU A 354 -10.45 -16.84 -3.54
N GLY A 355 -9.75 -17.96 -3.64
CA GLY A 355 -9.34 -18.53 -4.92
C GLY A 355 -8.00 -17.99 -5.45
N TYR A 356 -7.32 -17.14 -4.69
CA TYR A 356 -5.99 -16.59 -5.01
C TYR A 356 -5.03 -16.70 -3.82
N PHE A 357 -3.74 -16.46 -4.09
CA PHE A 357 -2.72 -16.23 -3.06
C PHE A 357 -1.75 -15.13 -3.48
N ARG A 358 -1.19 -14.40 -2.51
CA ARG A 358 -0.19 -13.36 -2.77
C ARG A 358 1.22 -13.86 -2.49
N LEU A 359 2.12 -13.64 -3.46
CA LEU A 359 3.56 -13.84 -3.36
C LEU A 359 4.27 -12.49 -3.46
N SER A 360 5.18 -12.19 -2.51
CA SER A 360 6.09 -11.05 -2.61
C SER A 360 7.39 -11.48 -3.26
N TYR A 361 7.89 -10.69 -4.23
CA TYR A 361 9.23 -10.90 -4.83
C TYR A 361 10.28 -9.90 -4.33
N ALA A 362 9.99 -9.21 -3.22
CA ALA A 362 10.97 -8.38 -2.52
C ALA A 362 11.92 -9.23 -1.65
N TYR A 363 12.64 -10.15 -2.29
CA TYR A 363 13.62 -11.06 -1.71
C TYR A 363 14.78 -11.24 -2.68
N SER A 364 15.94 -11.74 -2.19
CA SER A 364 17.09 -12.01 -3.06
C SER A 364 16.75 -12.98 -4.19
N MET A 365 17.42 -12.87 -5.33
CA MET A 365 17.19 -13.77 -6.46
C MET A 365 17.41 -15.24 -6.07
N ASP A 366 18.42 -15.54 -5.26
CA ASP A 366 18.69 -16.91 -4.76
C ASP A 366 17.52 -17.46 -3.95
N THR A 367 16.94 -16.63 -3.06
CA THR A 367 15.75 -17.01 -2.29
C THR A 367 14.56 -17.29 -3.20
N LEU A 368 14.35 -16.46 -4.23
CA LEU A 368 13.26 -16.63 -5.19
C LEU A 368 13.45 -17.89 -6.03
N ILE A 369 14.68 -18.17 -6.50
CA ILE A 369 15.02 -19.39 -7.24
C ILE A 369 14.66 -20.62 -6.42
N GLU A 370 15.13 -20.69 -5.18
CA GLU A 370 14.86 -21.83 -4.29
C GLU A 370 13.37 -21.98 -4.00
N ALA A 371 12.67 -20.88 -3.72
CA ALA A 371 11.23 -20.93 -3.47
C ALA A 371 10.45 -21.44 -4.71
N MET A 372 10.78 -20.96 -5.91
CA MET A 372 10.15 -21.42 -7.15
C MET A 372 10.41 -22.90 -7.40
N ASN A 373 11.63 -23.40 -7.18
CA ASN A 373 11.96 -24.81 -7.31
C ASN A 373 11.15 -25.71 -6.36
N ARG A 374 10.99 -25.27 -5.12
CA ARG A 374 10.17 -25.99 -4.13
C ARG A 374 8.68 -25.99 -4.51
N MET A 375 8.16 -24.86 -4.97
CA MET A 375 6.76 -24.75 -5.44
C MET A 375 6.51 -25.67 -6.65
N GLU A 376 7.40 -25.67 -7.65
CA GLU A 376 7.28 -26.52 -8.83
C GLU A 376 7.28 -28.00 -8.45
N THR A 377 8.19 -28.43 -7.57
CA THR A 377 8.24 -29.81 -7.06
C THR A 377 6.94 -30.19 -6.36
N PHE A 378 6.41 -29.29 -5.52
CA PHE A 378 5.14 -29.51 -4.81
C PHE A 378 3.97 -29.68 -5.77
N LEU A 379 3.83 -28.80 -6.74
CA LEU A 379 2.74 -28.83 -7.72
C LEU A 379 2.83 -30.07 -8.63
N SER A 380 4.03 -30.43 -9.10
CA SER A 380 4.25 -31.63 -9.95
C SER A 380 3.91 -32.94 -9.24
N ASN A 381 4.05 -33.01 -7.91
CA ASN A 381 3.69 -34.19 -7.13
C ASN A 381 2.17 -34.32 -6.89
N LYS A 382 1.41 -33.27 -7.11
CA LYS A 382 -0.06 -33.26 -6.98
C LYS A 382 -0.77 -33.69 -8.27
N THR A 383 -0.12 -33.50 -9.41
CA THR A 383 -0.69 -33.83 -10.74
C THR A 383 -0.54 -35.32 -11.11
N LYS A 384 0.15 -36.08 -10.27
CA LYS A 384 0.28 -37.55 -10.35
C LYS A 384 -0.69 -38.26 -9.41
#